data_bb9874a7ef960e72f2ddc8eef75452d3
#
_entry.id   bb9874a7ef960e72f2ddc8eef75452d3
#
_cell.length_a   1.000
_cell.length_b   1.000
_cell.length_c   1.000
_cell.angle_alpha   90.00
_cell.angle_beta   90.00
_cell.angle_gamma   90.00
#
_symmetry.space_group_name_H-M   'P 1'
#
loop_
_entity.id
_entity.type
_entity.pdbx_description
1 polymer ?
#
loop_
_entity_poly.entity_id
_entity_poly.type
_entity_poly.pdbx_seq_one_letter_code
_entity_poly.pdbx_strand_id
1 'polypeptide(L)'
;MSNDPTNTFPWLADELRDLERGGLLRKRRQVKSLPDGLCEIDGRRLVNFASNDYLNLAHDPRVIAAAREALESAGAGATASALVTGRTEWHARLEQRLAAFEGHEAAILFPTGYAANLGTITALVGDDDIVFCDRLNHASLIDGCKLSGARLRVYRHTQLDKLQRELEKAAGHRRRLIVTDSLF
;
A
#
# COMPACT_ATOMS: atom_id res chain seq x y z
N MET A 1 -3.56 42.68 -1.16
CA MET A 1 -3.05 41.45 -0.51
C MET A 1 -3.50 41.49 0.93
N SER A 2 -4.53 40.75 1.35
CA SER A 2 -4.99 40.76 2.73
C SER A 2 -3.98 39.95 3.56
N ASN A 3 -3.29 40.63 4.47
CA ASN A 3 -2.52 40.01 5.52
C ASN A 3 -3.50 39.43 6.54
N ASP A 4 -4.10 38.28 6.24
CA ASP A 4 -4.81 37.47 7.22
C ASP A 4 -3.78 36.73 8.07
N PRO A 5 -3.61 37.07 9.36
CA PRO A 5 -2.62 36.43 10.23
C PRO A 5 -2.90 34.95 10.50
N THR A 6 -4.08 34.43 10.07
CA THR A 6 -4.43 33.01 10.20
C THR A 6 -3.95 32.17 9.01
N ASN A 7 -3.50 32.79 7.93
CA ASN A 7 -3.01 32.07 6.74
C ASN A 7 -1.48 31.91 6.80
N THR A 8 -1.03 30.91 7.53
CA THR A 8 0.41 30.58 7.71
C THR A 8 1.09 30.18 6.39
N PHE A 9 0.33 29.72 5.40
CA PHE A 9 0.85 29.27 4.10
C PHE A 9 -0.01 29.78 2.95
N PRO A 10 0.11 31.08 2.55
CA PRO A 10 -0.73 31.68 1.50
C PRO A 10 -0.68 30.95 0.16
N TRP A 11 0.47 30.37 -0.18
CA TRP A 11 0.68 29.62 -1.41
C TRP A 11 -0.19 28.34 -1.52
N LEU A 12 -0.61 27.74 -0.39
CA LEU A 12 -1.48 26.56 -0.41
C LEU A 12 -2.84 26.83 -1.07
N ALA A 13 -3.39 28.03 -0.85
CA ALA A 13 -4.66 28.41 -1.45
C ALA A 13 -4.55 28.56 -2.97
N ASP A 14 -3.41 29.05 -3.44
CA ASP A 14 -3.13 29.17 -4.88
C ASP A 14 -2.98 27.79 -5.52
N GLU A 15 -2.18 26.92 -4.95
CA GLU A 15 -2.01 25.52 -5.39
C GLU A 15 -3.34 24.76 -5.45
N LEU A 16 -4.18 24.89 -4.42
CA LEU A 16 -5.50 24.23 -4.41
C LEU A 16 -6.41 24.75 -5.53
N ARG A 17 -6.38 26.06 -5.81
CA ARG A 17 -7.12 26.65 -6.93
C ARG A 17 -6.61 26.16 -8.29
N ASP A 18 -5.30 25.98 -8.43
CA ASP A 18 -4.70 25.46 -9.65
C ASP A 18 -5.08 23.98 -9.87
N LEU A 19 -5.08 23.17 -8.82
CA LEU A 19 -5.58 21.80 -8.87
C LEU A 19 -7.07 21.74 -9.23
N GLU A 20 -7.90 22.65 -8.68
CA GLU A 20 -9.33 22.71 -8.99
C GLU A 20 -9.56 23.12 -10.44
N ARG A 21 -8.86 24.16 -10.94
CA ARG A 21 -8.90 24.59 -12.34
C ARG A 21 -8.46 23.50 -13.31
N GLY A 22 -7.47 22.72 -12.93
CA GLY A 22 -6.98 21.55 -13.69
C GLY A 22 -7.86 20.31 -13.59
N GLY A 23 -8.95 20.32 -12.81
CA GLY A 23 -9.79 19.14 -12.56
C GLY A 23 -9.08 18.05 -11.77
N LEU A 24 -7.97 18.37 -11.09
CA LEU A 24 -7.13 17.43 -10.35
C LEU A 24 -7.41 17.41 -8.84
N LEU A 25 -8.20 18.37 -8.34
CA LEU A 25 -8.54 18.45 -6.92
C LEU A 25 -9.43 17.27 -6.51
N ARG A 26 -8.89 16.41 -5.64
CA ARG A 26 -9.62 15.27 -5.09
C ARG A 26 -10.33 15.67 -3.79
N LYS A 27 -11.67 15.64 -3.79
CA LYS A 27 -12.48 15.89 -2.59
C LYS A 27 -12.75 14.57 -1.87
N ARG A 28 -12.39 14.50 -0.57
CA ARG A 28 -12.70 13.34 0.28
C ARG A 28 -14.20 13.38 0.61
N ARG A 29 -14.86 12.24 0.46
CA ARG A 29 -16.28 12.06 0.84
C ARG A 29 -16.38 11.26 2.11
N GLN A 30 -17.38 11.53 2.93
CA GLN A 30 -17.75 10.66 4.03
C GLN A 30 -18.55 9.49 3.48
N VAL A 31 -18.10 8.29 3.80
CA VAL A 31 -18.75 7.05 3.38
C VAL A 31 -19.11 6.26 4.62
N LYS A 32 -20.39 5.95 4.79
CA LYS A 32 -20.87 5.02 5.82
C LYS A 32 -20.88 3.63 5.21
N SER A 33 -20.03 2.75 5.69
CA SER A 33 -20.03 1.35 5.29
C SER A 33 -21.29 0.65 5.80
N LEU A 34 -21.89 -0.17 4.95
CA LEU A 34 -23.06 -1.00 5.27
C LEU A 34 -22.74 -2.45 4.91
N PRO A 35 -23.45 -3.43 5.48
CA PRO A 35 -23.34 -4.84 5.08
C PRO A 35 -23.61 -5.05 3.58
N ASP A 36 -23.27 -6.23 3.07
CA ASP A 36 -23.61 -6.71 1.73
C ASP A 36 -23.06 -5.85 0.58
N GLY A 37 -21.85 -5.29 0.76
CA GLY A 37 -21.20 -4.48 -0.26
C GLY A 37 -21.90 -3.14 -0.52
N LEU A 38 -22.73 -2.69 0.39
CA LEU A 38 -23.44 -1.41 0.30
C LEU A 38 -22.68 -0.30 1.03
N CYS A 39 -22.95 0.94 0.64
CA CYS A 39 -22.52 2.13 1.36
C CYS A 39 -23.58 3.23 1.28
N GLU A 40 -23.43 4.22 2.17
CA GLU A 40 -24.23 5.45 2.13
C GLU A 40 -23.31 6.64 1.94
N ILE A 41 -23.60 7.47 0.95
CA ILE A 41 -22.89 8.72 0.64
C ILE A 41 -23.95 9.80 0.43
N ASP A 42 -23.84 10.90 1.16
CA ASP A 42 -24.77 12.03 1.10
C ASP A 42 -26.26 11.60 1.24
N GLY A 43 -26.53 10.66 2.16
CA GLY A 43 -27.87 10.12 2.43
C GLY A 43 -28.38 9.13 1.37
N ARG A 44 -27.58 8.78 0.36
CA ARG A 44 -27.97 7.84 -0.72
C ARG A 44 -27.31 6.49 -0.51
N ARG A 45 -28.12 5.42 -0.51
CA ARG A 45 -27.59 4.04 -0.51
C ARG A 45 -27.13 3.65 -1.92
N LEU A 46 -25.93 3.12 -1.99
CA LEU A 46 -25.24 2.75 -3.24
C LEU A 46 -24.57 1.39 -3.09
N VAL A 47 -24.41 0.67 -4.19
CA VAL A 47 -23.51 -0.50 -4.24
C VAL A 47 -22.08 0.00 -4.35
N ASN A 48 -21.20 -0.50 -3.49
CA ASN A 48 -19.81 -0.03 -3.40
C ASN A 48 -18.86 -0.88 -4.26
N PHE A 49 -18.72 -0.56 -5.52
CA PHE A 49 -17.76 -1.20 -6.42
C PHE A 49 -16.30 -0.72 -6.24
N ALA A 50 -16.06 0.26 -5.38
CA ALA A 50 -14.73 0.80 -5.10
C ALA A 50 -14.11 0.22 -3.81
N SER A 51 -14.78 -0.77 -3.17
CA SER A 51 -14.29 -1.43 -1.98
C SER A 51 -13.25 -2.50 -2.32
N ASN A 52 -12.22 -2.63 -1.46
CA ASN A 52 -11.31 -3.77 -1.47
C ASN A 52 -11.81 -4.96 -0.64
N ASP A 53 -12.99 -4.86 -0.04
CA ASP A 53 -13.64 -5.95 0.71
C ASP A 53 -14.32 -6.95 -0.24
N TYR A 54 -13.52 -7.60 -1.09
CA TYR A 54 -14.00 -8.50 -2.15
C TYR A 54 -14.79 -9.70 -1.64
N LEU A 55 -14.53 -10.14 -0.41
CA LEU A 55 -15.20 -11.27 0.22
C LEU A 55 -16.28 -10.84 1.20
N ASN A 56 -16.57 -9.54 1.31
CA ASN A 56 -17.54 -8.96 2.23
C ASN A 56 -17.32 -9.38 3.70
N LEU A 57 -16.05 -9.43 4.13
CA LEU A 57 -15.65 -9.87 5.47
C LEU A 57 -15.70 -8.77 6.52
N ALA A 58 -15.71 -7.51 6.12
CA ALA A 58 -15.68 -6.38 7.05
C ALA A 58 -16.87 -6.37 8.04
N HIS A 59 -18.02 -6.93 7.62
CA HIS A 59 -19.22 -7.06 8.43
C HIS A 59 -19.53 -8.52 8.86
N ASP A 60 -18.60 -9.47 8.61
CA ASP A 60 -18.80 -10.87 9.04
C ASP A 60 -18.81 -10.95 10.58
N PRO A 61 -19.89 -11.53 11.19
CA PRO A 61 -20.00 -11.62 12.65
C PRO A 61 -18.83 -12.38 13.31
N ARG A 62 -18.22 -13.34 12.61
CA ARG A 62 -17.09 -14.12 13.12
C ARG A 62 -15.84 -13.25 13.21
N VAL A 63 -15.60 -12.39 12.21
CA VAL A 63 -14.48 -11.44 12.20
C VAL A 63 -14.66 -10.40 13.29
N ILE A 64 -15.89 -9.87 13.44
CA ILE A 64 -16.21 -8.89 14.49
C ILE A 64 -16.04 -9.51 15.89
N ALA A 65 -16.49 -10.74 16.09
CA ALA A 65 -16.35 -11.44 17.37
C ALA A 65 -14.87 -11.65 17.75
N ALA A 66 -14.06 -12.12 16.80
CA ALA A 66 -12.62 -12.29 17.00
C ALA A 66 -11.91 -10.96 17.29
N ALA A 67 -12.30 -9.87 16.63
CA ALA A 67 -11.75 -8.55 16.91
C ALA A 67 -12.10 -8.06 18.32
N ARG A 68 -13.33 -8.29 18.80
CA ARG A 68 -13.74 -7.97 20.18
C ARG A 68 -12.92 -8.75 21.21
N GLU A 69 -12.78 -10.06 21.02
CA GLU A 69 -11.93 -10.90 21.89
C GLU A 69 -10.49 -10.40 21.95
N ALA A 70 -9.91 -10.05 20.81
CA ALA A 70 -8.56 -9.50 20.77
C ALA A 70 -8.45 -8.16 21.51
N LEU A 71 -9.43 -7.26 21.37
CA LEU A 71 -9.46 -5.97 22.09
C LEU A 71 -9.59 -6.16 23.60
N GLU A 72 -10.41 -7.10 24.04
CA GLU A 72 -10.61 -7.37 25.48
C GLU A 72 -9.38 -8.01 26.11
N SER A 73 -8.67 -8.87 25.41
CA SER A 73 -7.51 -9.59 25.94
C SER A 73 -6.19 -8.85 25.80
N ALA A 74 -5.98 -8.11 24.71
CA ALA A 74 -4.70 -7.48 24.37
C ALA A 74 -4.73 -5.94 24.36
N GLY A 75 -5.92 -5.35 24.47
CA GLY A 75 -6.08 -3.89 24.37
C GLY A 75 -6.06 -3.39 22.92
N ALA A 76 -6.08 -2.07 22.76
CA ALA A 76 -6.10 -1.41 21.45
C ALA A 76 -4.68 -0.99 21.03
N GLY A 77 -4.24 -1.52 19.89
CA GLY A 77 -2.97 -1.13 19.27
C GLY A 77 -1.73 -1.85 19.82
N ALA A 78 -0.61 -1.62 19.14
CA ALA A 78 0.64 -2.33 19.41
C ALA A 78 1.58 -1.60 20.39
N THR A 79 1.24 -0.39 20.83
CA THR A 79 1.95 0.47 21.79
C THR A 79 3.42 0.82 21.47
N ALA A 80 4.06 0.12 20.53
CA ALA A 80 5.43 0.37 20.08
C ALA A 80 5.64 -0.18 18.65
N SER A 81 6.82 0.06 18.08
CA SER A 81 7.22 -0.60 16.82
C SER A 81 7.44 -2.11 17.05
N ALA A 82 7.20 -2.89 16.00
CA ALA A 82 7.35 -4.35 16.05
C ALA A 82 8.77 -4.81 16.47
N LEU A 83 9.79 -4.02 16.14
CA LEU A 83 11.18 -4.34 16.46
C LEU A 83 11.50 -4.14 17.95
N VAL A 84 10.72 -3.34 18.68
CA VAL A 84 10.94 -3.08 20.12
C VAL A 84 10.04 -4.00 20.95
N THR A 85 8.78 -3.63 21.14
CA THR A 85 7.79 -4.39 21.94
C THR A 85 6.41 -4.50 21.28
N GLY A 86 6.26 -3.96 20.05
CA GLY A 86 4.96 -3.90 19.38
C GLY A 86 4.57 -5.17 18.62
N ARG A 87 5.46 -6.17 18.47
CA ARG A 87 5.11 -7.47 17.90
C ARG A 87 4.51 -8.37 18.98
N THR A 88 3.18 -8.33 19.11
CA THR A 88 2.43 -9.12 20.09
C THR A 88 2.26 -10.58 19.63
N GLU A 89 1.70 -11.42 20.51
CA GLU A 89 1.33 -12.79 20.16
C GLU A 89 0.33 -12.88 18.99
N TRP A 90 -0.56 -11.88 18.87
CA TRP A 90 -1.51 -11.80 17.74
C TRP A 90 -0.79 -11.63 16.40
N HIS A 91 0.25 -10.80 16.35
CA HIS A 91 1.09 -10.68 15.15
C HIS A 91 1.79 -12.00 14.82
N ALA A 92 2.41 -12.65 15.82
CA ALA A 92 3.11 -13.90 15.62
C ALA A 92 2.18 -15.01 15.12
N ARG A 93 0.98 -15.14 15.70
CA ARG A 93 -0.05 -16.11 15.27
C ARG A 93 -0.53 -15.83 13.84
N LEU A 94 -0.73 -14.56 13.48
CA LEU A 94 -1.15 -14.21 12.13
C LEU A 94 -0.06 -14.50 11.10
N GLU A 95 1.21 -14.17 11.39
CA GLU A 95 2.35 -14.50 10.53
C GLU A 95 2.45 -16.01 10.28
N GLN A 96 2.34 -16.83 11.32
CA GLN A 96 2.35 -18.29 11.20
C GLN A 96 1.19 -18.81 10.34
N ARG A 97 -0.02 -18.28 10.53
CA ARG A 97 -1.19 -18.69 9.75
C ARG A 97 -1.10 -18.26 8.30
N LEU A 98 -0.59 -17.07 8.02
CA LEU A 98 -0.37 -16.60 6.66
C LEU A 98 0.70 -17.41 5.95
N ALA A 99 1.82 -17.68 6.61
CA ALA A 99 2.86 -18.54 6.06
C ALA A 99 2.33 -19.93 5.70
N ALA A 100 1.56 -20.56 6.61
CA ALA A 100 0.95 -21.85 6.36
C ALA A 100 -0.09 -21.82 5.23
N PHE A 101 -0.92 -20.77 5.16
CA PHE A 101 -1.95 -20.60 4.13
C PHE A 101 -1.34 -20.44 2.73
N GLU A 102 -0.27 -19.66 2.63
CA GLU A 102 0.44 -19.40 1.36
C GLU A 102 1.48 -20.48 1.02
N GLY A 103 1.69 -21.48 1.90
CA GLY A 103 2.68 -22.55 1.69
C GLY A 103 4.12 -22.05 1.76
N HIS A 104 4.40 -21.01 2.54
CA HIS A 104 5.72 -20.45 2.75
C HIS A 104 6.30 -20.80 4.13
N GLU A 105 7.62 -20.70 4.25
CA GLU A 105 8.34 -20.97 5.50
C GLU A 105 8.06 -19.89 6.57
N ALA A 106 7.89 -18.63 6.14
CA ALA A 106 7.66 -17.51 7.03
C ALA A 106 6.84 -16.42 6.35
N ALA A 107 6.22 -15.54 7.15
CA ALA A 107 5.58 -14.31 6.73
C ALA A 107 5.97 -13.17 7.66
N ILE A 108 5.96 -11.94 7.15
CA ILE A 108 6.21 -10.72 7.91
C ILE A 108 5.02 -9.78 7.71
N LEU A 109 4.49 -9.24 8.80
CA LEU A 109 3.39 -8.28 8.78
C LEU A 109 3.89 -6.85 8.70
N PHE A 110 3.22 -6.06 7.87
CA PHE A 110 3.38 -4.61 7.80
C PHE A 110 2.04 -3.92 8.07
N PRO A 111 2.05 -2.68 8.59
CA PRO A 111 0.81 -1.96 8.92
C PRO A 111 -0.04 -1.59 7.70
N THR A 112 0.57 -1.55 6.52
CA THR A 112 -0.09 -1.26 5.24
C THR A 112 0.62 -1.98 4.10
N GLY A 113 -0.10 -2.22 2.97
CA GLY A 113 0.52 -2.72 1.74
C GLY A 113 1.58 -1.76 1.18
N TYR A 114 1.39 -0.44 1.38
CA TYR A 114 2.40 0.56 1.01
C TYR A 114 3.72 0.30 1.75
N ALA A 115 3.68 0.16 3.08
CA ALA A 115 4.85 -0.13 3.90
C ALA A 115 5.48 -1.50 3.54
N ALA A 116 4.66 -2.52 3.24
CA ALA A 116 5.13 -3.83 2.81
C ALA A 116 5.94 -3.74 1.50
N ASN A 117 5.42 -3.04 0.50
CA ASN A 117 6.09 -2.86 -0.78
C ASN A 117 7.41 -2.08 -0.63
N LEU A 118 7.39 -0.96 0.11
CA LEU A 118 8.61 -0.20 0.39
C LEU A 118 9.66 -1.04 1.13
N GLY A 119 9.26 -1.63 2.25
CA GLY A 119 10.16 -2.41 3.11
C GLY A 119 10.75 -3.62 2.39
N THR A 120 9.96 -4.32 1.59
CA THR A 120 10.42 -5.49 0.84
C THR A 120 11.43 -5.10 -0.24
N ILE A 121 11.11 -4.12 -1.08
CA ILE A 121 11.98 -3.74 -2.19
C ILE A 121 13.32 -3.19 -1.67
N THR A 122 13.28 -2.29 -0.69
CA THR A 122 14.49 -1.70 -0.11
C THR A 122 15.36 -2.70 0.66
N ALA A 123 14.79 -3.80 1.15
CA ALA A 123 15.53 -4.88 1.78
C ALA A 123 16.21 -5.82 0.77
N LEU A 124 15.65 -5.96 -0.43
CA LEU A 124 16.12 -6.91 -1.44
C LEU A 124 17.23 -6.35 -2.35
N VAL A 125 17.18 -5.05 -2.65
CA VAL A 125 18.10 -4.39 -3.61
C VAL A 125 18.60 -3.05 -3.08
N GLY A 126 19.80 -2.65 -3.56
CA GLY A 126 20.48 -1.41 -3.19
C GLY A 126 21.36 -0.88 -4.34
N ASP A 127 22.32 -0.01 -4.04
CA ASP A 127 23.10 0.81 -5.00
C ASP A 127 23.80 -0.02 -6.11
N ASP A 128 24.27 -1.24 -5.80
CA ASP A 128 24.95 -2.11 -6.77
C ASP A 128 24.00 -2.96 -7.62
N ASP A 129 22.71 -2.82 -7.41
CA ASP A 129 21.66 -3.64 -8.02
C ASP A 129 20.89 -2.88 -9.10
N ILE A 130 20.07 -3.59 -9.86
CA ILE A 130 19.16 -3.00 -10.83
C ILE A 130 17.73 -3.53 -10.61
N VAL A 131 16.76 -2.64 -10.68
CA VAL A 131 15.34 -2.96 -10.58
C VAL A 131 14.59 -2.59 -11.86
N PHE A 132 13.83 -3.54 -12.40
CA PHE A 132 12.96 -3.36 -13.55
C PHE A 132 11.54 -3.21 -13.04
N CYS A 133 10.95 -2.03 -13.20
CA CYS A 133 9.63 -1.67 -12.69
C CYS A 133 8.64 -1.55 -13.82
N ASP A 134 7.51 -2.24 -13.73
CA ASP A 134 6.42 -2.04 -14.69
C ASP A 134 5.87 -0.62 -14.57
N ARG A 135 5.60 0.00 -15.73
CA ARG A 135 5.09 1.38 -15.80
C ARG A 135 3.74 1.58 -15.11
N LEU A 136 2.91 0.55 -15.07
CA LEU A 136 1.57 0.59 -14.51
C LEU A 136 1.50 0.17 -13.03
N ASN A 137 2.64 -0.16 -12.42
CA ASN A 137 2.69 -0.53 -11.02
C ASN A 137 2.04 0.50 -10.10
N HIS A 138 1.48 0.02 -9.00
CA HIS A 138 1.01 0.87 -7.92
C HIS A 138 2.12 1.80 -7.41
N ALA A 139 1.75 3.01 -7.00
CA ALA A 139 2.70 4.04 -6.58
C ALA A 139 3.69 3.55 -5.51
N SER A 140 3.26 2.71 -4.56
CA SER A 140 4.13 2.16 -3.50
C SER A 140 5.27 1.29 -4.04
N LEU A 141 5.05 0.54 -5.12
CA LEU A 141 6.10 -0.25 -5.78
C LEU A 141 7.11 0.67 -6.48
N ILE A 142 6.61 1.70 -7.17
CA ILE A 142 7.46 2.71 -7.81
C ILE A 142 8.31 3.45 -6.78
N ASP A 143 7.70 3.84 -5.66
CA ASP A 143 8.39 4.55 -4.58
C ASP A 143 9.41 3.65 -3.89
N GLY A 144 9.08 2.37 -3.65
CA GLY A 144 10.04 1.38 -3.15
C GLY A 144 11.24 1.19 -4.08
N CYS A 145 11.01 1.10 -5.40
CA CYS A 145 12.08 1.01 -6.38
C CYS A 145 13.00 2.26 -6.36
N LYS A 146 12.43 3.45 -6.25
CA LYS A 146 13.21 4.70 -6.16
C LYS A 146 14.00 4.79 -4.85
N LEU A 147 13.38 4.41 -3.74
CA LEU A 147 13.97 4.52 -2.40
C LEU A 147 15.08 3.50 -2.17
N SER A 148 15.08 2.38 -2.89
CA SER A 148 16.08 1.31 -2.73
C SER A 148 17.52 1.73 -3.07
N GLY A 149 17.71 2.83 -3.80
CA GLY A 149 19.02 3.23 -4.34
C GLY A 149 19.45 2.45 -5.59
N ALA A 150 18.79 1.33 -5.89
CA ALA A 150 19.12 0.52 -7.06
C ALA A 150 18.86 1.26 -8.37
N ARG A 151 19.60 0.90 -9.42
CA ARG A 151 19.42 1.47 -10.74
C ARG A 151 18.04 1.15 -11.28
N LEU A 152 17.13 2.15 -11.35
CA LEU A 152 15.77 1.98 -11.82
C LEU A 152 15.69 1.93 -13.36
N ARG A 153 15.00 0.90 -13.89
CA ARG A 153 14.59 0.77 -15.28
C ARG A 153 13.10 0.56 -15.35
N VAL A 154 12.38 1.45 -16.03
CA VAL A 154 10.93 1.31 -16.24
C VAL A 154 10.71 0.65 -17.60
N TYR A 155 9.90 -0.42 -17.62
CA TYR A 155 9.47 -1.04 -18.86
C TYR A 155 7.96 -0.85 -19.07
N ARG A 156 7.53 -0.88 -20.34
CA ARG A 156 6.10 -0.80 -20.66
C ARG A 156 5.44 -2.12 -20.32
N HIS A 157 4.27 -2.03 -19.74
CA HIS A 157 3.43 -3.17 -19.44
C HIS A 157 3.34 -4.14 -20.62
N THR A 158 3.47 -5.44 -20.36
CA THR A 158 3.46 -6.55 -21.36
C THR A 158 4.58 -6.57 -22.41
N GLN A 159 5.52 -5.64 -22.43
CA GLN A 159 6.66 -5.68 -23.36
C GLN A 159 7.78 -6.63 -22.89
N LEU A 160 7.49 -7.93 -22.83
CA LEU A 160 8.39 -8.93 -22.26
C LEU A 160 9.69 -9.10 -23.07
N ASP A 161 9.63 -9.03 -24.42
CA ASP A 161 10.82 -9.13 -25.27
C ASP A 161 11.84 -8.00 -24.99
N LYS A 162 11.33 -6.82 -24.70
CA LYS A 162 12.18 -5.70 -24.33
C LYS A 162 12.77 -5.89 -22.93
N LEU A 163 11.95 -6.33 -21.99
CA LEU A 163 12.39 -6.64 -20.62
C LEU A 163 13.49 -7.69 -20.63
N GLN A 164 13.32 -8.77 -21.39
CA GLN A 164 14.32 -9.83 -21.53
C GLN A 164 15.68 -9.27 -22.04
N ARG A 165 15.67 -8.50 -23.11
CA ARG A 165 16.90 -7.87 -23.63
C ARG A 165 17.59 -6.95 -22.64
N GLU A 166 16.82 -6.20 -21.86
CA GLU A 166 17.38 -5.32 -20.82
C GLU A 166 17.94 -6.12 -19.63
N LEU A 167 17.31 -7.25 -19.27
CA LEU A 167 17.83 -8.19 -18.26
C LEU A 167 19.16 -8.82 -18.68
N GLU A 168 19.31 -9.19 -19.96
CA GLU A 168 20.56 -9.74 -20.50
C GLU A 168 21.69 -8.71 -20.43
N LYS A 169 21.42 -7.45 -20.79
CA LYS A 169 22.39 -6.34 -20.67
C LYS A 169 22.79 -6.03 -19.23
N ALA A 170 21.91 -6.36 -18.28
CA ALA A 170 22.13 -6.12 -16.86
C ALA A 170 22.86 -7.26 -16.13
N ALA A 171 23.45 -8.23 -16.86
CA ALA A 171 24.11 -9.39 -16.28
C ALA A 171 25.29 -9.05 -15.32
N GLY A 172 25.87 -7.85 -15.46
CA GLY A 172 26.97 -7.39 -14.60
C GLY A 172 26.54 -6.82 -13.24
N HIS A 173 25.23 -6.63 -12.98
CA HIS A 173 24.75 -6.17 -11.67
C HIS A 173 24.71 -7.34 -10.67
N ARG A 174 24.94 -7.05 -9.39
CA ARG A 174 24.93 -8.04 -8.31
C ARG A 174 23.57 -8.75 -8.22
N ARG A 175 22.48 -7.98 -8.25
CA ARG A 175 21.11 -8.49 -8.25
C ARG A 175 20.27 -7.79 -9.31
N ARG A 176 19.30 -8.52 -9.83
CA ARG A 176 18.33 -8.02 -10.81
C ARG A 176 16.94 -8.35 -10.30
N LEU A 177 16.15 -7.34 -9.95
CA LEU A 177 14.80 -7.50 -9.44
C LEU A 177 13.80 -7.02 -10.49
N ILE A 178 12.76 -7.81 -10.76
CA ILE A 178 11.60 -7.41 -11.54
C ILE A 178 10.46 -7.15 -10.57
N VAL A 179 9.82 -5.99 -10.71
CA VAL A 179 8.71 -5.57 -9.87
C VAL A 179 7.50 -5.29 -10.74
N THR A 180 6.41 -6.02 -10.51
CA THR A 180 5.15 -5.88 -11.23
C THR A 180 3.98 -6.25 -10.33
N ASP A 181 2.83 -5.60 -10.52
CA ASP A 181 1.56 -6.05 -9.97
C ASP A 181 1.04 -7.27 -10.75
N SER A 182 0.18 -8.06 -10.12
CA SER A 182 -0.51 -9.18 -10.78
C SER A 182 -1.89 -8.78 -11.32
N LEU A 183 -2.46 -7.71 -10.79
CA LEU A 183 -3.77 -7.17 -11.19
C LEU A 183 -3.66 -5.66 -11.33
N PHE A 184 -4.02 -5.16 -12.50
CA PHE A 184 -3.95 -3.74 -12.86
C PHE A 184 -5.35 -3.12 -13.03
#